data_026dce8497336eedb38111876384afb8
#
_entry.id   026dce8497336eedb38111876384afb8
#
_cell.length_a   1.000
_cell.length_b   1.000
_cell.length_c   1.000
_cell.angle_alpha   90.00
_cell.angle_beta   90.00
_cell.angle_gamma   90.00
#
_symmetry.space_group_name_H-M   'P 1'
#
loop_
_entity.id
_entity.type
_entity.pdbx_description
1 polymer ?
#
loop_
_entity_poly.entity_id
_entity_poly.type
_entity_poly.pdbx_seq_one_letter_code
_entity_poly.pdbx_strand_id
1 'polypeptide(L)'
;LEYIIEVEGFKKHFRTVMTQRKVEAVKDVSFKVKPGEIFGFLGPNGAGKTTTMKAMMGLIRPTGGTIRILGGSPGQYAVMSRVGFLPEQPYFYDYLKPQELLHTFGRIFSIPRSVREKRIDELLRVVGLEDARNKTLRKFSKGMLQRIGIAQALINDPELIVLDEPLSGLDPIGRKEVIDLLASLKSQGKTVFFSSHILSDIERLCDRVVIIDKGFVKAEGTLEQLLGSGSGEKEILVGGLKDVASVELLAGVKSVEVVGSLVHRLVVENAQADEVLMSLLRAGLHIVSVSDQRISLESLFISQSGGGPAMEATI
;
A
#
# COMPACT_ATOMS: atom_id res chain seq x y z
N LEU A 1 3.59 -1.22 24.28
CA LEU A 1 2.53 -1.96 23.58
C LEU A 1 3.19 -2.95 22.63
N GLU A 2 2.73 -4.19 22.64
CA GLU A 2 3.19 -5.21 21.68
C GLU A 2 2.64 -4.90 20.27
N TYR A 3 1.38 -4.46 20.22
CA TYR A 3 0.71 -4.05 18.98
C TYR A 3 0.09 -2.67 19.13
N ILE A 4 0.21 -1.86 18.07
CA ILE A 4 -0.36 -0.51 18.00
C ILE A 4 -1.77 -0.53 17.41
N ILE A 5 -2.06 -1.54 16.58
CA ILE A 5 -3.38 -1.85 16.03
C ILE A 5 -3.67 -3.33 16.29
N GLU A 6 -4.83 -3.64 16.83
CA GLU A 6 -5.36 -4.98 16.98
C GLU A 6 -6.79 -5.02 16.47
N VAL A 7 -7.03 -5.86 15.47
CA VAL A 7 -8.34 -6.11 14.87
C VAL A 7 -8.62 -7.60 14.99
N GLU A 8 -9.72 -7.97 15.64
CA GLU A 8 -10.08 -9.36 15.89
C GLU A 8 -11.53 -9.63 15.50
N GLY A 9 -11.73 -10.48 14.51
CA GLY A 9 -13.04 -10.90 14.01
C GLY A 9 -13.93 -9.75 13.56
N PHE A 10 -13.35 -8.64 13.04
CA PHE A 10 -14.10 -7.45 12.69
C PHE A 10 -15.10 -7.74 11.58
N LYS A 11 -16.36 -7.35 11.85
CA LYS A 11 -17.49 -7.50 10.93
C LYS A 11 -18.23 -6.17 10.78
N LYS A 12 -18.64 -5.86 9.55
CA LYS A 12 -19.47 -4.69 9.29
C LYS A 12 -20.47 -4.96 8.20
N HIS A 13 -21.74 -4.77 8.52
CA HIS A 13 -22.80 -4.70 7.53
C HIS A 13 -23.55 -3.38 7.60
N PHE A 14 -24.07 -2.96 6.46
CA PHE A 14 -24.93 -1.81 6.32
C PHE A 14 -26.34 -2.30 5.91
N ARG A 15 -27.36 -1.54 6.28
CA ARG A 15 -28.73 -1.75 5.79
C ARG A 15 -29.07 -0.61 4.85
N THR A 16 -29.50 -0.94 3.65
CA THR A 16 -29.96 0.08 2.69
C THR A 16 -31.30 0.62 3.15
N VAL A 17 -31.41 1.94 3.27
CA VAL A 17 -32.60 2.62 3.82
C VAL A 17 -33.88 2.27 3.03
N MET A 18 -33.79 2.20 1.68
CA MET A 18 -34.96 1.98 0.82
C MET A 18 -35.39 0.50 0.72
N THR A 19 -34.44 -0.44 0.68
CA THR A 19 -34.74 -1.86 0.41
C THR A 19 -34.54 -2.75 1.63
N GLN A 20 -34.07 -2.21 2.74
CA GLN A 20 -33.62 -2.94 3.94
C GLN A 20 -32.64 -4.09 3.65
N ARG A 21 -32.07 -4.14 2.43
CA ARG A 21 -31.12 -5.16 2.03
C ARG A 21 -29.85 -5.01 2.86
N LYS A 22 -29.43 -6.12 3.47
CA LYS A 22 -28.16 -6.19 4.20
C LYS A 22 -27.01 -6.28 3.20
N VAL A 23 -26.04 -5.35 3.27
CA VAL A 23 -24.80 -5.37 2.51
C VAL A 23 -23.67 -5.64 3.50
N GLU A 24 -23.01 -6.77 3.37
CA GLU A 24 -21.88 -7.17 4.21
C GLU A 24 -20.59 -6.62 3.60
N ALA A 25 -20.16 -5.46 4.10
CA ALA A 25 -18.95 -4.79 3.63
C ALA A 25 -17.66 -5.45 4.16
N VAL A 26 -17.71 -5.97 5.40
CA VAL A 26 -16.63 -6.74 6.03
C VAL A 26 -17.28 -7.92 6.75
N LYS A 27 -16.75 -9.12 6.49
CA LYS A 27 -17.34 -10.37 6.99
C LYS A 27 -16.54 -10.97 8.13
N ASP A 28 -15.22 -10.99 8.00
CA ASP A 28 -14.31 -11.45 9.04
C ASP A 28 -12.89 -10.98 8.73
N VAL A 29 -12.43 -9.97 9.45
CA VAL A 29 -11.09 -9.39 9.28
C VAL A 29 -10.38 -9.37 10.61
N SER A 30 -9.22 -10.01 10.66
CA SER A 30 -8.32 -10.03 11.82
C SER A 30 -6.90 -9.76 11.38
N PHE A 31 -6.21 -8.84 12.03
CA PHE A 31 -4.78 -8.57 11.83
C PHE A 31 -4.22 -7.75 12.98
N LYS A 32 -2.88 -7.72 13.10
CA LYS A 32 -2.17 -6.96 14.13
C LYS A 32 -1.00 -6.20 13.54
N VAL A 33 -0.81 -4.95 13.99
CA VAL A 33 0.28 -4.07 13.53
C VAL A 33 1.20 -3.75 14.69
N LYS A 34 2.52 -3.89 14.46
CA LYS A 34 3.56 -3.57 15.46
C LYS A 34 3.92 -2.08 15.41
N PRO A 35 4.41 -1.51 16.52
CA PRO A 35 4.96 -0.16 16.51
C PRO A 35 6.18 -0.04 15.56
N GLY A 36 6.28 1.09 14.85
CA GLY A 36 7.43 1.42 14.01
C GLY A 36 7.49 0.72 12.64
N GLU A 37 6.48 -0.08 12.26
CA GLU A 37 6.43 -0.69 10.93
C GLU A 37 5.58 0.14 9.94
N ILE A 38 5.85 -0.05 8.66
CA ILE A 38 4.93 0.33 7.58
C ILE A 38 4.11 -0.89 7.23
N PHE A 39 2.82 -0.82 7.49
CA PHE A 39 1.89 -1.92 7.28
C PHE A 39 0.93 -1.62 6.12
N GLY A 40 0.92 -2.49 5.12
CA GLY A 40 0.08 -2.38 3.95
C GLY A 40 -1.27 -3.10 4.10
N PHE A 41 -2.35 -2.45 3.71
CA PHE A 41 -3.70 -3.00 3.66
C PHE A 41 -4.16 -3.11 2.22
N LEU A 42 -3.87 -4.25 1.59
CA LEU A 42 -4.02 -4.48 0.15
C LEU A 42 -5.35 -5.14 -0.19
N GLY A 43 -5.96 -4.71 -1.28
CA GLY A 43 -7.15 -5.38 -1.80
C GLY A 43 -7.85 -4.58 -2.89
N PRO A 44 -8.71 -5.21 -3.70
CA PRO A 44 -9.45 -4.53 -4.76
C PRO A 44 -10.46 -3.53 -4.20
N ASN A 45 -11.04 -2.74 -5.11
CA ASN A 45 -12.14 -1.86 -4.75
C ASN A 45 -13.34 -2.67 -4.27
N GLY A 46 -13.95 -2.24 -3.16
CA GLY A 46 -15.05 -2.97 -2.53
C GLY A 46 -14.63 -4.12 -1.60
N ALA A 47 -13.34 -4.40 -1.42
CA ALA A 47 -12.87 -5.45 -0.50
C ALA A 47 -13.15 -5.17 0.98
N GLY A 48 -13.46 -3.92 1.35
CA GLY A 48 -13.73 -3.51 2.73
C GLY A 48 -12.65 -2.62 3.35
N LYS A 49 -11.64 -2.18 2.58
CA LYS A 49 -10.51 -1.35 3.07
C LYS A 49 -10.97 -0.09 3.81
N THR A 50 -11.60 0.82 3.11
CA THR A 50 -12.10 2.10 3.67
C THR A 50 -13.09 1.88 4.83
N THR A 51 -13.90 0.81 4.76
CA THR A 51 -14.82 0.45 5.85
C THR A 51 -14.05 0.07 7.13
N THR A 52 -13.01 -0.73 6.99
CA THR A 52 -12.16 -1.13 8.12
C THR A 52 -11.45 0.09 8.71
N MET A 53 -10.86 0.94 7.87
CA MET A 53 -10.17 2.15 8.32
C MET A 53 -11.13 3.14 9.02
N LYS A 54 -12.35 3.33 8.50
CA LYS A 54 -13.37 4.15 9.18
C LYS A 54 -13.76 3.58 10.55
N ALA A 55 -13.80 2.25 10.69
CA ALA A 55 -14.04 1.63 11.99
C ALA A 55 -12.87 1.83 12.95
N MET A 56 -11.62 1.71 12.46
CA MET A 56 -10.41 2.01 13.22
C MET A 56 -10.37 3.46 13.71
N MET A 57 -10.89 4.40 12.92
CA MET A 57 -11.00 5.82 13.31
C MET A 57 -12.21 6.12 14.19
N GLY A 58 -13.03 5.14 14.53
CA GLY A 58 -14.25 5.34 15.33
C GLY A 58 -15.38 6.07 14.59
N LEU A 59 -15.23 6.26 13.25
CA LEU A 59 -16.25 6.93 12.42
C LEU A 59 -17.49 6.04 12.17
N ILE A 60 -17.30 4.73 12.26
CA ILE A 60 -18.39 3.75 12.19
C ILE A 60 -18.19 2.68 13.27
N ARG A 61 -19.29 2.15 13.80
CA ARG A 61 -19.24 1.09 14.82
C ARG A 61 -19.16 -0.29 14.15
N PRO A 62 -18.33 -1.21 14.67
CA PRO A 62 -18.38 -2.63 14.32
C PRO A 62 -19.78 -3.21 14.51
N THR A 63 -20.13 -4.22 13.69
CA THR A 63 -21.32 -5.04 13.94
C THR A 63 -20.94 -6.38 14.59
N GLY A 64 -19.66 -6.68 14.67
CA GLY A 64 -19.07 -7.82 15.37
C GLY A 64 -17.56 -7.67 15.43
N GLY A 65 -16.93 -8.43 16.33
CA GLY A 65 -15.50 -8.36 16.58
C GLY A 65 -15.07 -7.15 17.39
N THR A 66 -13.76 -6.98 17.55
CA THR A 66 -13.15 -5.91 18.33
C THR A 66 -12.05 -5.19 17.56
N ILE A 67 -11.87 -3.91 17.85
CA ILE A 67 -10.77 -3.09 17.33
C ILE A 67 -10.16 -2.35 18.51
N ARG A 68 -8.84 -2.40 18.63
CA ARG A 68 -8.05 -1.61 19.58
C ARG A 68 -6.97 -0.83 18.83
N ILE A 69 -6.81 0.43 19.21
CA ILE A 69 -5.81 1.34 18.65
C ILE A 69 -5.02 1.92 19.81
N LEU A 70 -3.69 1.81 19.79
CA LEU A 70 -2.82 2.31 20.87
C LEU A 70 -3.26 1.81 22.28
N GLY A 71 -3.76 0.56 22.34
CA GLY A 71 -4.26 -0.06 23.55
C GLY A 71 -5.66 0.38 24.02
N GLY A 72 -6.28 1.33 23.32
CA GLY A 72 -7.62 1.85 23.66
C GLY A 72 -8.66 1.60 22.57
N SER A 73 -9.89 2.07 22.81
CA SER A 73 -10.99 1.91 21.84
C SER A 73 -10.99 3.04 20.82
N PRO A 74 -11.30 2.74 19.52
CA PRO A 74 -11.52 3.75 18.50
C PRO A 74 -12.51 4.84 18.94
N GLY A 75 -12.26 6.09 18.52
CA GLY A 75 -13.12 7.23 18.82
C GLY A 75 -12.91 7.87 20.20
N GLN A 76 -12.13 7.26 21.10
CA GLN A 76 -11.74 7.91 22.35
C GLN A 76 -10.73 9.03 22.07
N TYR A 77 -10.96 10.22 22.63
CA TYR A 77 -10.08 11.38 22.41
C TYR A 77 -8.61 11.09 22.76
N ALA A 78 -8.35 10.44 23.90
CA ALA A 78 -7.01 10.08 24.34
C ALA A 78 -6.27 9.18 23.36
N VAL A 79 -6.99 8.35 22.58
CA VAL A 79 -6.45 7.51 21.52
C VAL A 79 -6.29 8.30 20.23
N MET A 80 -7.36 8.96 19.78
CA MET A 80 -7.39 9.64 18.49
C MET A 80 -6.48 10.88 18.44
N SER A 81 -6.18 11.51 19.57
CA SER A 81 -5.20 12.60 19.64
C SER A 81 -3.76 12.19 19.31
N ARG A 82 -3.47 10.87 19.33
CA ARG A 82 -2.18 10.25 18.97
C ARG A 82 -2.20 9.59 17.58
N VAL A 83 -3.29 9.75 16.84
CA VAL A 83 -3.47 9.19 15.49
C VAL A 83 -3.58 10.32 14.48
N GLY A 84 -2.86 10.19 13.38
CA GLY A 84 -3.04 11.02 12.18
C GLY A 84 -3.86 10.25 11.15
N PHE A 85 -4.83 10.89 10.51
CA PHE A 85 -5.67 10.24 9.52
C PHE A 85 -5.81 11.07 8.24
N LEU A 86 -5.61 10.43 7.11
CA LEU A 86 -5.90 10.95 5.78
C LEU A 86 -6.87 10.01 5.07
N PRO A 87 -8.12 10.45 4.80
CA PRO A 87 -9.06 9.68 3.99
C PRO A 87 -8.67 9.71 2.50
N GLU A 88 -9.17 8.76 1.71
CA GLU A 88 -8.95 8.66 0.26
C GLU A 88 -9.23 9.97 -0.50
N GLN A 89 -10.30 10.64 -0.12
CA GLN A 89 -10.70 11.95 -0.67
C GLN A 89 -10.79 12.98 0.45
N PRO A 90 -9.68 13.66 0.79
CA PRO A 90 -9.72 14.71 1.77
C PRO A 90 -10.48 15.91 1.23
N TYR A 91 -11.50 16.36 1.97
CA TYR A 91 -12.29 17.53 1.60
C TYR A 91 -11.74 18.75 2.35
N PHE A 92 -10.92 19.53 1.66
CA PHE A 92 -10.41 20.79 2.20
C PHE A 92 -11.18 21.99 1.60
N TYR A 93 -11.35 23.03 2.42
CA TYR A 93 -11.86 24.29 1.90
C TYR A 93 -10.83 24.89 0.93
N ASP A 94 -11.16 24.93 -0.33
CA ASP A 94 -10.27 25.24 -1.44
C ASP A 94 -9.74 26.69 -1.45
N TYR A 95 -10.43 27.60 -0.76
CA TYR A 95 -10.01 29.00 -0.57
C TYR A 95 -8.94 29.18 0.50
N LEU A 96 -8.70 28.19 1.36
CA LEU A 96 -7.65 28.25 2.37
C LEU A 96 -6.26 28.11 1.76
N LYS A 97 -5.28 28.69 2.43
CA LYS A 97 -3.86 28.44 2.20
C LYS A 97 -3.39 27.26 3.07
N PRO A 98 -2.29 26.55 2.69
CA PRO A 98 -1.71 25.47 3.49
C PRO A 98 -1.53 25.79 4.97
N GLN A 99 -0.93 26.94 5.26
CA GLN A 99 -0.71 27.38 6.64
C GLN A 99 -2.02 27.61 7.39
N GLU A 100 -3.07 28.14 6.76
CA GLU A 100 -4.37 28.36 7.38
C GLU A 100 -5.09 27.05 7.71
N LEU A 101 -4.99 26.07 6.77
CA LEU A 101 -5.47 24.72 7.00
C LEU A 101 -4.79 24.10 8.22
N LEU A 102 -3.45 24.09 8.25
CA LEU A 102 -2.67 23.49 9.33
C LEU A 102 -2.90 24.24 10.66
N HIS A 103 -3.05 25.57 10.63
CA HIS A 103 -3.44 26.33 11.82
C HIS A 103 -4.79 25.90 12.37
N THR A 104 -5.76 25.63 11.51
CA THR A 104 -7.10 25.18 11.91
C THR A 104 -7.01 23.83 12.61
N PHE A 105 -6.35 22.85 12.02
CA PHE A 105 -6.17 21.53 12.64
C PHE A 105 -5.34 21.59 13.92
N GLY A 106 -4.25 22.37 13.94
CA GLY A 106 -3.46 22.54 15.16
C GLY A 106 -4.23 23.20 16.32
N ARG A 107 -5.25 24.02 16.01
CA ARG A 107 -6.17 24.55 17.04
C ARG A 107 -7.13 23.49 17.55
N ILE A 108 -7.63 22.61 16.69
CA ILE A 108 -8.48 21.48 17.10
C ILE A 108 -7.76 20.59 18.12
N PHE A 109 -6.47 20.36 17.90
CA PHE A 109 -5.62 19.60 18.84
C PHE A 109 -5.10 20.46 20.03
N SER A 110 -5.59 21.70 20.19
CA SER A 110 -5.19 22.62 21.26
C SER A 110 -3.69 22.89 21.33
N ILE A 111 -2.98 22.83 20.20
CA ILE A 111 -1.53 23.09 20.12
C ILE A 111 -1.29 24.59 20.35
N PRO A 112 -0.46 25.01 21.34
CA PRO A 112 -0.13 26.41 21.60
C PRO A 112 0.40 27.12 20.34
N ARG A 113 0.08 28.41 20.18
CA ARG A 113 0.39 29.16 18.97
C ARG A 113 1.86 29.10 18.58
N SER A 114 2.76 29.34 19.52
CA SER A 114 4.22 29.35 19.29
C SER A 114 4.77 27.99 18.85
N VAL A 115 4.22 26.90 19.39
CA VAL A 115 4.57 25.52 18.99
C VAL A 115 4.00 25.22 17.61
N ARG A 116 2.75 25.60 17.39
CA ARG A 116 2.02 25.35 16.13
C ARG A 116 2.67 26.07 14.94
N GLU A 117 3.10 27.31 15.09
CA GLU A 117 3.79 28.05 14.02
C GLU A 117 5.09 27.33 13.58
N LYS A 118 5.92 26.92 14.52
CA LYS A 118 7.15 26.14 14.24
C LYS A 118 6.82 24.81 13.57
N ARG A 119 5.80 24.12 14.08
CA ARG A 119 5.37 22.83 13.53
C ARG A 119 4.83 22.95 12.10
N ILE A 120 4.12 24.03 11.79
CA ILE A 120 3.64 24.30 10.42
C ILE A 120 4.79 24.52 9.46
N ASP A 121 5.79 25.32 9.84
CA ASP A 121 6.96 25.56 9.00
C ASP A 121 7.74 24.26 8.75
N GLU A 122 7.92 23.44 9.77
CA GLU A 122 8.53 22.12 9.69
C GLU A 122 7.76 21.20 8.74
N LEU A 123 6.44 21.09 8.92
CA LEU A 123 5.59 20.20 8.11
C LEU A 123 5.54 20.63 6.65
N LEU A 124 5.44 21.93 6.36
CA LEU A 124 5.46 22.42 4.98
C LEU A 124 6.79 22.08 4.29
N ARG A 125 7.91 22.11 5.04
CA ARG A 125 9.22 21.67 4.55
C ARG A 125 9.24 20.18 4.27
N VAL A 126 8.80 19.37 5.25
CA VAL A 126 8.79 17.91 5.16
C VAL A 126 7.97 17.42 3.95
N VAL A 127 6.85 18.09 3.65
CA VAL A 127 6.01 17.73 2.49
C VAL A 127 6.36 18.50 1.20
N GLY A 128 7.43 19.30 1.20
CA GLY A 128 7.88 20.04 0.01
C GLY A 128 6.87 21.08 -0.50
N LEU A 129 6.20 21.80 0.42
CA LEU A 129 5.19 22.82 0.08
C LEU A 129 5.52 24.22 0.62
N GLU A 130 6.77 24.47 0.99
CA GLU A 130 7.21 25.80 1.50
C GLU A 130 6.91 26.92 0.52
N ASP A 131 7.27 26.76 -0.75
CA ASP A 131 7.03 27.74 -1.81
C ASP A 131 5.54 27.95 -2.15
N ALA A 132 4.73 26.99 -1.78
CA ALA A 132 3.29 27.03 -2.01
C ALA A 132 2.48 27.54 -0.81
N ARG A 133 3.14 27.89 0.32
CA ARG A 133 2.49 28.27 1.57
C ARG A 133 1.44 29.39 1.45
N ASN A 134 1.62 30.27 0.48
CA ASN A 134 0.74 31.42 0.22
C ASN A 134 -0.26 31.20 -0.91
N LYS A 135 -0.18 30.08 -1.64
CA LYS A 135 -1.14 29.72 -2.69
C LYS A 135 -2.38 29.10 -2.08
N THR A 136 -3.57 29.42 -2.59
CA THR A 136 -4.81 28.77 -2.16
C THR A 136 -4.84 27.31 -2.64
N LEU A 137 -5.48 26.43 -1.86
CA LEU A 137 -5.59 24.98 -2.16
C LEU A 137 -6.30 24.71 -3.48
N ARG A 138 -7.17 25.61 -3.93
CA ARG A 138 -7.81 25.56 -5.26
C ARG A 138 -6.81 25.50 -6.41
N LYS A 139 -5.60 26.02 -6.22
CA LYS A 139 -4.52 26.02 -7.23
C LYS A 139 -3.56 24.85 -7.10
N PHE A 140 -3.86 23.91 -6.21
CA PHE A 140 -3.01 22.76 -5.96
C PHE A 140 -3.28 21.63 -6.96
N SER A 141 -2.23 20.95 -7.41
CA SER A 141 -2.35 19.68 -8.10
C SER A 141 -2.83 18.61 -7.11
N LYS A 142 -3.31 17.48 -7.63
CA LYS A 142 -3.72 16.35 -6.79
C LYS A 142 -2.59 15.90 -5.86
N GLY A 143 -1.34 15.83 -6.35
CA GLY A 143 -0.17 15.49 -5.53
C GLY A 143 0.11 16.52 -4.43
N MET A 144 -0.07 17.82 -4.70
CA MET A 144 0.06 18.85 -3.67
C MET A 144 -1.06 18.74 -2.62
N LEU A 145 -2.30 18.42 -3.03
CA LEU A 145 -3.41 18.18 -2.10
C LEU A 145 -3.16 16.95 -1.23
N GLN A 146 -2.59 15.92 -1.79
CA GLN A 146 -2.23 14.71 -1.05
C GLN A 146 -1.14 15.01 0.00
N ARG A 147 -0.09 15.72 -0.40
CA ARG A 147 1.00 16.10 0.50
C ARG A 147 0.55 17.03 1.63
N ILE A 148 -0.30 18.01 1.37
CA ILE A 148 -0.85 18.84 2.45
C ILE A 148 -1.79 18.05 3.36
N GLY A 149 -2.49 17.03 2.83
CA GLY A 149 -3.28 16.09 3.61
C GLY A 149 -2.42 15.26 4.56
N ILE A 150 -1.27 14.80 4.11
CA ILE A 150 -0.29 14.12 4.98
C ILE A 150 0.24 15.09 6.05
N ALA A 151 0.57 16.34 5.69
CA ALA A 151 0.98 17.35 6.67
C ALA A 151 -0.11 17.61 7.72
N GLN A 152 -1.38 17.64 7.31
CA GLN A 152 -2.52 17.75 8.21
C GLN A 152 -2.61 16.54 9.16
N ALA A 153 -2.40 15.33 8.65
CA ALA A 153 -2.39 14.12 9.48
C ALA A 153 -1.22 14.09 10.48
N LEU A 154 -0.15 14.85 10.22
CA LEU A 154 1.05 14.90 11.07
C LEU A 154 1.03 16.07 12.08
N ILE A 155 0.04 16.95 12.06
CA ILE A 155 0.07 18.21 12.83
C ILE A 155 0.15 17.98 14.34
N ASN A 156 -0.48 16.93 14.85
CA ASN A 156 -0.53 16.54 16.27
C ASN A 156 0.63 15.64 16.69
N ASP A 157 1.67 15.47 15.86
CA ASP A 157 2.80 14.58 16.10
C ASP A 157 2.39 13.13 16.46
N PRO A 158 1.59 12.45 15.62
CA PRO A 158 0.99 11.17 15.94
C PRO A 158 2.04 10.05 16.05
N GLU A 159 1.70 9.01 16.83
CA GLU A 159 2.45 7.75 16.89
C GLU A 159 2.03 6.79 15.76
N LEU A 160 0.75 6.87 15.37
CA LEU A 160 0.16 6.07 14.30
C LEU A 160 -0.39 7.00 13.20
N ILE A 161 -0.02 6.73 11.97
CA ILE A 161 -0.49 7.45 10.78
C ILE A 161 -1.28 6.48 9.93
N VAL A 162 -2.56 6.78 9.69
CA VAL A 162 -3.49 5.97 8.91
C VAL A 162 -3.84 6.71 7.63
N LEU A 163 -3.56 6.11 6.46
CA LEU A 163 -3.71 6.75 5.16
C LEU A 163 -4.54 5.86 4.23
N ASP A 164 -5.68 6.36 3.77
CA ASP A 164 -6.53 5.63 2.82
C ASP A 164 -6.15 6.02 1.39
N GLU A 165 -5.59 5.05 0.63
CA GLU A 165 -5.14 5.19 -0.76
C GLU A 165 -4.22 6.43 -1.01
N PRO A 166 -3.13 6.64 -0.23
CA PRO A 166 -2.34 7.87 -0.28
C PRO A 166 -1.60 8.10 -1.60
N LEU A 167 -1.43 7.07 -2.42
CA LEU A 167 -0.70 7.11 -3.68
C LEU A 167 -1.64 7.14 -4.91
N SER A 168 -2.97 7.08 -4.69
CA SER A 168 -3.94 6.98 -5.77
C SER A 168 -4.00 8.23 -6.64
N GLY A 169 -3.89 8.01 -7.97
CA GLY A 169 -4.03 9.07 -8.99
C GLY A 169 -2.94 10.14 -8.93
N LEU A 170 -1.78 9.82 -8.39
CA LEU A 170 -0.58 10.61 -8.50
C LEU A 170 0.19 10.24 -9.76
N ASP A 171 0.85 11.23 -10.35
CA ASP A 171 1.86 11.02 -11.39
C ASP A 171 3.11 10.33 -10.80
N PRO A 172 4.00 9.75 -11.61
CA PRO A 172 5.16 9.01 -11.11
C PRO A 172 6.07 9.82 -10.18
N ILE A 173 6.20 11.13 -10.40
CA ILE A 173 7.04 12.01 -9.58
C ILE A 173 6.38 12.21 -8.21
N GLY A 174 5.12 12.64 -8.19
CA GLY A 174 4.37 12.84 -6.95
C GLY A 174 4.23 11.55 -6.13
N ARG A 175 4.10 10.40 -6.80
CA ARG A 175 4.08 9.09 -6.15
C ARG A 175 5.40 8.80 -5.43
N LYS A 176 6.53 9.03 -6.12
CA LYS A 176 7.85 8.86 -5.51
C LYS A 176 8.04 9.78 -4.30
N GLU A 177 7.67 11.05 -4.41
CA GLU A 177 7.76 12.01 -3.31
C GLU A 177 6.98 11.56 -2.07
N VAL A 178 5.76 11.02 -2.25
CA VAL A 178 4.98 10.50 -1.13
C VAL A 178 5.58 9.23 -0.56
N ILE A 179 6.09 8.31 -1.38
CA ILE A 179 6.79 7.10 -0.92
C ILE A 179 8.02 7.48 -0.07
N ASP A 180 8.86 8.39 -0.55
CA ASP A 180 10.05 8.85 0.16
C ASP A 180 9.66 9.53 1.50
N LEU A 181 8.57 10.29 1.51
CA LEU A 181 8.01 10.88 2.73
C LEU A 181 7.58 9.80 3.74
N LEU A 182 6.80 8.79 3.32
CA LEU A 182 6.36 7.71 4.22
C LEU A 182 7.53 6.90 4.78
N ALA A 183 8.55 6.62 3.96
CA ALA A 183 9.78 5.97 4.40
C ALA A 183 10.53 6.83 5.45
N SER A 184 10.55 8.16 5.28
CA SER A 184 11.17 9.07 6.26
C SER A 184 10.42 9.10 7.59
N LEU A 185 9.09 8.97 7.58
CA LEU A 185 8.29 8.89 8.82
C LEU A 185 8.59 7.63 9.62
N LYS A 186 8.77 6.49 8.93
CA LYS A 186 9.22 5.25 9.57
C LYS A 186 10.58 5.42 10.22
N SER A 187 11.54 6.03 9.54
CA SER A 187 12.89 6.26 10.10
C SER A 187 12.87 7.14 11.37
N GLN A 188 11.83 7.94 11.55
CA GLN A 188 11.54 8.72 12.76
C GLN A 188 10.80 7.93 13.85
N GLY A 189 10.63 6.61 13.68
CA GLY A 189 9.95 5.73 14.62
C GLY A 189 8.41 5.80 14.59
N LYS A 190 7.82 6.44 13.59
CA LYS A 190 6.37 6.46 13.40
C LYS A 190 5.87 5.14 12.82
N THR A 191 4.67 4.73 13.19
CA THR A 191 3.97 3.61 12.56
C THR A 191 3.08 4.14 11.44
N VAL A 192 3.17 3.54 10.28
CA VAL A 192 2.35 3.91 9.12
C VAL A 192 1.48 2.72 8.72
N PHE A 193 0.18 2.94 8.68
CA PHE A 193 -0.81 2.00 8.15
C PHE A 193 -1.46 2.62 6.93
N PHE A 194 -1.33 2.01 5.75
CA PHE A 194 -1.97 2.57 4.56
C PHE A 194 -2.64 1.52 3.70
N SER A 195 -3.73 1.91 3.05
CA SER A 195 -4.41 1.07 2.06
C SER A 195 -3.86 1.32 0.66
N SER A 196 -3.86 0.26 -0.15
CA SER A 196 -3.61 0.34 -1.59
C SER A 196 -4.37 -0.77 -2.32
N HIS A 197 -4.67 -0.53 -3.59
CA HIS A 197 -5.08 -1.57 -4.54
C HIS A 197 -3.96 -1.90 -5.53
N ILE A 198 -2.80 -1.26 -5.39
CA ILE A 198 -1.64 -1.40 -6.27
C ILE A 198 -0.53 -2.15 -5.53
N LEU A 199 -0.18 -3.30 -6.06
CA LEU A 199 0.78 -4.24 -5.49
C LEU A 199 2.18 -3.67 -5.41
N SER A 200 2.65 -2.99 -6.46
CA SER A 200 3.99 -2.40 -6.52
C SER A 200 4.25 -1.33 -5.45
N ASP A 201 3.21 -0.66 -4.95
CA ASP A 201 3.36 0.28 -3.83
C ASP A 201 3.67 -0.44 -2.53
N ILE A 202 2.95 -1.54 -2.31
CA ILE A 202 3.12 -2.40 -1.13
C ILE A 202 4.51 -3.02 -1.13
N GLU A 203 4.92 -3.63 -2.25
CA GLU A 203 6.25 -4.27 -2.38
C GLU A 203 7.40 -3.29 -2.14
N ARG A 204 7.20 -2.03 -2.49
CA ARG A 204 8.24 -1.00 -2.39
C ARG A 204 8.38 -0.40 -1.00
N LEU A 205 7.30 -0.39 -0.21
CA LEU A 205 7.23 0.44 0.99
C LEU A 205 6.98 -0.34 2.28
N CYS A 206 6.25 -1.47 2.20
CA CYS A 206 5.76 -2.16 3.40
C CYS A 206 6.77 -3.15 3.98
N ASP A 207 6.76 -3.27 5.30
CA ASP A 207 7.43 -4.37 6.01
C ASP A 207 6.54 -5.61 6.05
N ARG A 208 5.26 -5.38 6.32
CA ARG A 208 4.22 -6.41 6.37
C ARG A 208 2.97 -5.93 5.65
N VAL A 209 2.21 -6.88 5.17
CA VAL A 209 0.96 -6.62 4.45
C VAL A 209 -0.11 -7.62 4.86
N VAL A 210 -1.34 -7.16 4.88
CA VAL A 210 -2.53 -8.01 4.87
C VAL A 210 -3.29 -7.81 3.56
N ILE A 211 -3.64 -8.92 2.94
CA ILE A 211 -4.41 -8.93 1.68
C ILE A 211 -5.85 -9.25 2.02
N ILE A 212 -6.77 -8.40 1.61
CA ILE A 212 -8.21 -8.61 1.81
C ILE A 212 -8.96 -8.70 0.48
N ASP A 213 -9.94 -9.58 0.45
CA ASP A 213 -10.88 -9.68 -0.66
C ASP A 213 -12.28 -10.05 -0.16
N LYS A 214 -13.30 -9.39 -0.71
CA LYS A 214 -14.73 -9.64 -0.40
C LYS A 214 -15.06 -9.70 1.10
N GLY A 215 -14.35 -8.89 1.90
CA GLY A 215 -14.55 -8.77 3.34
C GLY A 215 -13.85 -9.82 4.19
N PHE A 216 -12.90 -10.58 3.63
CA PHE A 216 -12.08 -11.56 4.33
C PHE A 216 -10.59 -11.28 4.17
N VAL A 217 -9.79 -11.64 5.17
CA VAL A 217 -8.35 -11.75 5.05
C VAL A 217 -8.01 -12.97 4.21
N LYS A 218 -7.16 -12.79 3.21
CA LYS A 218 -6.67 -13.84 2.32
C LYS A 218 -5.25 -14.27 2.69
N ALA A 219 -4.41 -13.31 3.02
CA ALA A 219 -3.04 -13.56 3.45
C ALA A 219 -2.56 -12.43 4.37
N GLU A 220 -1.63 -12.73 5.26
CA GLU A 220 -0.92 -11.76 6.10
C GLU A 220 0.51 -12.24 6.30
N GLY A 221 1.48 -11.34 6.23
CA GLY A 221 2.88 -11.67 6.49
C GLY A 221 3.83 -10.56 6.07
N THR A 222 5.14 -10.82 6.23
CA THR A 222 6.17 -10.00 5.61
C THR A 222 6.19 -10.25 4.11
N LEU A 223 6.73 -9.32 3.34
CA LEU A 223 6.88 -9.52 1.89
C LEU A 223 7.70 -10.78 1.59
N GLU A 224 8.74 -11.06 2.37
CA GLU A 224 9.54 -12.29 2.22
C GLU A 224 8.71 -13.56 2.47
N GLN A 225 7.85 -13.56 3.48
CA GLN A 225 6.98 -14.70 3.79
C GLN A 225 5.93 -14.94 2.70
N LEU A 226 5.39 -13.86 2.13
CA LEU A 226 4.32 -13.93 1.13
C LEU A 226 4.86 -14.22 -0.28
N LEU A 227 6.00 -13.63 -0.63
CA LEU A 227 6.63 -13.82 -1.94
C LEU A 227 7.49 -15.09 -1.99
N GLY A 228 7.72 -15.72 -0.83
CA GLY A 228 8.64 -16.85 -0.68
C GLY A 228 10.10 -16.43 -0.86
N SER A 229 11.01 -17.22 -0.32
CA SER A 229 12.42 -17.22 -0.75
C SER A 229 12.48 -17.90 -2.10
N GLY A 230 12.18 -17.15 -3.19
CA GLY A 230 12.16 -17.58 -4.57
C GLY A 230 11.43 -18.93 -4.82
N SER A 231 10.72 -19.06 -5.90
CA SER A 231 10.04 -20.32 -6.29
C SER A 231 10.99 -21.53 -6.45
N GLY A 232 12.26 -21.38 -6.12
CA GLY A 232 13.31 -22.33 -6.52
C GLY A 232 13.56 -22.31 -8.02
N GLU A 233 13.13 -21.24 -8.68
CA GLU A 233 13.17 -21.06 -10.14
C GLU A 233 13.85 -19.72 -10.48
N LYS A 234 14.50 -19.69 -11.64
CA LYS A 234 15.05 -18.47 -12.23
C LYS A 234 14.30 -18.07 -13.48
N GLU A 235 14.15 -16.79 -13.66
CA GLU A 235 13.70 -16.19 -14.90
C GLU A 235 14.90 -15.76 -15.72
N ILE A 236 15.00 -16.26 -16.96
CA ILE A 236 16.05 -15.90 -17.91
C ILE A 236 15.38 -15.23 -19.11
N LEU A 237 15.73 -13.98 -19.38
CA LEU A 237 15.32 -13.31 -20.60
C LEU A 237 16.40 -13.51 -21.68
N VAL A 238 15.99 -14.06 -22.83
CA VAL A 238 16.89 -14.43 -23.94
C VAL A 238 16.46 -13.73 -25.21
N GLY A 239 17.41 -13.07 -25.86
CA GLY A 239 17.23 -12.48 -27.17
C GLY A 239 17.74 -13.40 -28.28
N GLY A 240 17.08 -13.32 -29.46
CA GLY A 240 17.54 -14.02 -30.68
C GLY A 240 17.13 -15.49 -30.79
N LEU A 241 16.24 -15.98 -29.92
CA LEU A 241 15.72 -17.34 -29.97
C LEU A 241 14.84 -17.53 -31.23
N LYS A 242 15.26 -18.41 -32.14
CA LYS A 242 14.54 -18.73 -33.39
C LYS A 242 13.76 -20.03 -33.29
N ASP A 243 14.23 -20.96 -32.47
CA ASP A 243 13.62 -22.28 -32.29
C ASP A 243 13.30 -22.46 -30.77
N VAL A 244 12.05 -22.26 -30.43
CA VAL A 244 11.56 -22.40 -29.05
C VAL A 244 11.60 -23.85 -28.57
N ALA A 245 11.29 -24.80 -29.50
CA ALA A 245 11.21 -26.21 -29.15
C ALA A 245 12.56 -26.77 -28.68
N SER A 246 13.66 -26.28 -29.21
CA SER A 246 15.01 -26.73 -28.80
C SER A 246 15.36 -26.34 -27.37
N VAL A 247 14.79 -25.24 -26.88
CA VAL A 247 15.01 -24.71 -25.51
C VAL A 247 14.06 -25.33 -24.53
N GLU A 248 12.82 -25.61 -24.94
CA GLU A 248 11.83 -26.32 -24.09
C GLU A 248 12.28 -27.73 -23.72
N LEU A 249 13.13 -28.34 -24.52
CA LEU A 249 13.69 -29.68 -24.27
C LEU A 249 14.89 -29.68 -23.30
N LEU A 250 15.43 -28.53 -22.94
CA LEU A 250 16.52 -28.46 -21.97
C LEU A 250 16.04 -28.88 -20.58
N ALA A 251 16.83 -29.71 -19.91
CA ALA A 251 16.51 -30.13 -18.55
C ALA A 251 16.42 -28.93 -17.60
N GLY A 252 15.33 -28.84 -16.87
CA GLY A 252 15.07 -27.76 -15.90
C GLY A 252 14.29 -26.56 -16.47
N VAL A 253 14.05 -26.49 -17.79
CA VAL A 253 13.14 -25.46 -18.36
C VAL A 253 11.70 -25.88 -18.12
N LYS A 254 10.93 -25.04 -17.44
CA LYS A 254 9.51 -25.28 -17.12
C LYS A 254 8.55 -24.61 -18.10
N SER A 255 8.90 -23.43 -18.55
CA SER A 255 8.10 -22.71 -19.55
C SER A 255 8.97 -21.77 -20.38
N VAL A 256 8.53 -21.53 -21.60
CA VAL A 256 9.08 -20.53 -22.51
C VAL A 256 7.95 -19.65 -23.00
N GLU A 257 8.05 -18.36 -22.81
CA GLU A 257 7.04 -17.38 -23.21
C GLU A 257 7.66 -16.29 -24.07
N VAL A 258 6.93 -15.79 -25.07
CA VAL A 258 7.36 -14.67 -25.91
C VAL A 258 7.06 -13.35 -25.18
N VAL A 259 8.09 -12.55 -24.92
CA VAL A 259 7.97 -11.24 -24.31
C VAL A 259 8.43 -10.19 -25.31
N GLY A 260 7.49 -9.68 -26.11
CA GLY A 260 7.82 -8.75 -27.18
C GLY A 260 8.30 -9.44 -28.47
N SER A 261 8.85 -8.67 -29.43
CA SER A 261 9.13 -9.15 -30.79
C SER A 261 10.38 -10.03 -30.95
N LEU A 262 11.30 -10.00 -29.98
CA LEU A 262 12.62 -10.67 -30.11
C LEU A 262 13.16 -11.24 -28.80
N VAL A 263 12.43 -11.19 -27.72
CA VAL A 263 12.85 -11.64 -26.39
C VAL A 263 11.91 -12.72 -25.90
N HIS A 264 12.48 -13.80 -25.38
CA HIS A 264 11.75 -14.90 -24.75
C HIS A 264 12.08 -14.94 -23.26
N ARG A 265 11.08 -15.24 -22.47
CA ARG A 265 11.18 -15.49 -21.04
C ARG A 265 11.21 -16.99 -20.82
N LEU A 266 12.25 -17.47 -20.18
CA LEU A 266 12.38 -18.84 -19.74
C LEU A 266 12.23 -18.89 -18.21
N VAL A 267 11.43 -19.82 -17.73
CA VAL A 267 11.38 -20.19 -16.32
C VAL A 267 12.15 -21.49 -16.16
N VAL A 268 13.17 -21.47 -15.30
CA VAL A 268 14.14 -22.57 -15.15
C VAL A 268 14.28 -22.92 -13.67
N GLU A 269 14.35 -24.21 -13.34
CA GLU A 269 14.66 -24.66 -11.98
C GLU A 269 16.04 -24.16 -11.55
N ASN A 270 16.15 -23.64 -10.34
CA ASN A 270 17.38 -23.03 -9.82
C ASN A 270 18.58 -23.99 -9.88
N ALA A 271 18.32 -25.27 -9.61
CA ALA A 271 19.37 -26.31 -9.64
C ALA A 271 19.98 -26.52 -11.04
N GLN A 272 19.21 -26.30 -12.12
CA GLN A 272 19.63 -26.44 -13.50
C GLN A 272 19.92 -25.12 -14.22
N ALA A 273 19.73 -24.00 -13.55
CA ALA A 273 19.84 -22.67 -14.17
C ALA A 273 21.21 -22.41 -14.82
N ASP A 274 22.28 -22.80 -14.15
CA ASP A 274 23.66 -22.64 -14.69
C ASP A 274 23.90 -23.48 -15.94
N GLU A 275 23.39 -24.73 -15.98
CA GLU A 275 23.51 -25.60 -17.16
C GLU A 275 22.71 -25.07 -18.35
N VAL A 276 21.48 -24.57 -18.07
CA VAL A 276 20.66 -23.96 -19.11
C VAL A 276 21.32 -22.69 -19.63
N LEU A 277 21.85 -21.82 -18.77
CA LEU A 277 22.58 -20.61 -19.17
C LEU A 277 23.78 -20.94 -20.07
N MET A 278 24.57 -21.94 -19.70
CA MET A 278 25.71 -22.39 -20.51
C MET A 278 25.29 -22.92 -21.88
N SER A 279 24.15 -23.63 -21.92
CA SER A 279 23.59 -24.17 -23.16
C SER A 279 23.11 -23.06 -24.10
N LEU A 280 22.42 -22.06 -23.55
CA LEU A 280 21.96 -20.90 -24.30
C LEU A 280 23.12 -20.06 -24.84
N LEU A 281 24.17 -19.85 -24.05
CA LEU A 281 25.39 -19.14 -24.49
C LEU A 281 26.14 -19.91 -25.58
N ARG A 282 26.27 -21.25 -25.48
CA ARG A 282 26.88 -22.09 -26.51
C ARG A 282 26.10 -22.08 -27.83
N ALA A 283 24.77 -21.93 -27.73
CA ALA A 283 23.91 -21.78 -28.90
C ALA A 283 24.00 -20.37 -29.54
N GLY A 284 24.83 -19.46 -28.98
CA GLY A 284 25.03 -18.11 -29.50
C GLY A 284 23.87 -17.17 -29.19
N LEU A 285 23.02 -17.49 -28.20
CA LEU A 285 21.90 -16.67 -27.80
C LEU A 285 22.35 -15.56 -26.85
N HIS A 286 21.69 -14.43 -26.92
CA HIS A 286 22.00 -13.26 -26.09
C HIS A 286 21.17 -13.30 -24.80
N ILE A 287 21.83 -13.38 -23.63
CA ILE A 287 21.18 -13.30 -22.35
C ILE A 287 20.95 -11.81 -22.02
N VAL A 288 19.69 -11.43 -21.90
CA VAL A 288 19.29 -10.06 -21.56
C VAL A 288 19.31 -9.83 -20.04
N SER A 289 18.76 -10.77 -19.29
CA SER A 289 18.81 -10.75 -17.83
C SER A 289 18.61 -12.14 -17.23
N VAL A 290 19.08 -12.30 -16.00
CA VAL A 290 18.83 -13.46 -15.14
C VAL A 290 18.39 -12.94 -13.79
N SER A 291 17.25 -13.38 -13.31
CA SER A 291 16.71 -13.00 -12.00
C SER A 291 16.04 -14.20 -11.33
N ASP A 292 16.00 -14.18 -10.01
CA ASP A 292 15.18 -15.15 -9.31
C ASP A 292 13.71 -14.90 -9.66
N GLN A 293 13.00 -15.96 -10.02
CA GLN A 293 11.56 -15.87 -10.24
C GLN A 293 10.89 -15.59 -8.89
N ARG A 294 10.48 -14.35 -8.71
CA ARG A 294 9.70 -13.97 -7.53
C ARG A 294 8.23 -14.27 -7.83
N ILE A 295 7.61 -15.03 -6.93
CA ILE A 295 6.15 -15.06 -6.91
C ILE A 295 5.72 -13.62 -6.66
N SER A 296 5.10 -12.96 -7.63
CA SER A 296 4.59 -11.61 -7.40
C SER A 296 3.37 -11.67 -6.45
N LEU A 297 3.15 -10.62 -5.67
CA LEU A 297 1.91 -10.50 -4.89
C LEU A 297 0.68 -10.62 -5.80
N GLU A 298 0.81 -10.29 -7.09
CA GLU A 298 -0.24 -10.41 -8.10
C GLU A 298 -0.61 -11.87 -8.37
N SER A 299 0.37 -12.75 -8.56
CA SER A 299 0.13 -14.18 -8.75
C SER A 299 -0.46 -14.83 -7.50
N LEU A 300 -0.01 -14.42 -6.31
CA LEU A 300 -0.64 -14.83 -5.04
C LEU A 300 -2.08 -14.36 -4.95
N PHE A 301 -2.34 -13.12 -5.30
CA PHE A 301 -3.70 -12.56 -5.29
C PHE A 301 -4.62 -13.31 -6.24
N ILE A 302 -4.18 -13.59 -7.48
CA ILE A 302 -4.94 -14.34 -8.49
C ILE A 302 -5.21 -15.77 -8.00
N SER A 303 -4.21 -16.45 -7.47
CA SER A 303 -4.35 -17.85 -6.99
C SER A 303 -5.33 -17.99 -5.81
N GLN A 304 -5.37 -16.98 -4.93
CA GLN A 304 -6.25 -16.98 -3.75
C GLN A 304 -7.63 -16.38 -3.99
N SER A 305 -7.81 -15.61 -5.07
CA SER A 305 -9.10 -14.99 -5.41
C SER A 305 -10.03 -15.92 -6.19
N GLY A 306 -9.58 -17.11 -6.62
CA GLY A 306 -10.39 -18.12 -7.32
C GLY A 306 -11.11 -17.59 -8.55
N GLY A 307 -10.43 -17.50 -9.69
CA GLY A 307 -11.02 -17.45 -11.03
C GLY A 307 -12.04 -16.35 -11.30
N GLY A 308 -11.59 -15.10 -11.41
CA GLY A 308 -12.31 -14.01 -12.07
C GLY A 308 -11.43 -13.43 -13.18
N PRO A 309 -12.00 -12.81 -14.24
CA PRO A 309 -11.25 -12.39 -15.41
C PRO A 309 -10.15 -11.41 -15.06
N ALA A 310 -9.01 -11.56 -15.74
CA ALA A 310 -7.85 -10.70 -15.64
C ALA A 310 -8.27 -9.21 -15.68
N MET A 311 -7.79 -8.43 -14.72
CA MET A 311 -7.80 -6.98 -14.86
C MET A 311 -6.88 -6.65 -16.04
N GLU A 312 -7.45 -6.12 -17.12
CA GLU A 312 -6.71 -5.55 -18.23
C GLU A 312 -5.71 -4.53 -17.69
N ALA A 313 -4.44 -4.76 -17.98
CA ALA A 313 -3.39 -3.80 -17.77
C ALA A 313 -3.67 -2.60 -18.70
N THR A 314 -4.19 -1.52 -18.16
CA THR A 314 -4.25 -0.25 -18.86
C THR A 314 -2.85 0.34 -18.87
N ILE A 315 -2.31 0.44 -20.09
CA ILE A 315 -1.05 1.09 -20.48
C ILE A 315 -1.03 2.56 -20.05
#